data_9c28ec1e70d56f759534faee3b933b54
#
_entry.id   9c28ec1e70d56f759534faee3b933b54
#
_cell.length_a   1.000
_cell.length_b   1.000
_cell.length_c   1.000
_cell.angle_alpha   90.00
_cell.angle_beta   90.00
_cell.angle_gamma   90.00
#
_symmetry.space_group_name_H-M   'P 1'
#
loop_
_entity.id
_entity.type
_entity.pdbx_description
1 polymer ?
#
loop_
_entity_poly.entity_id
_entity_poly.type
_entity_poly.pdbx_seq_one_letter_code
_entity_poly.pdbx_strand_id
1 'polypeptide(L)'
;MRRFVLAVCFAVCAGPVVAQAIGGSYSVEGTNFNGVPYGGTAEITLTSEVTCEIVWTTGPSVSSGICMRDGNAFTAAYELQGKVGLIIYMVQDDGSLVGSWTIAGTNAVGTEVLVPM
;
A
#
# COMPACT_ATOMS: atom_id res chain seq x y z
N MET A 1 -48.38 4.24 12.04
CA MET A 1 -47.73 4.40 11.80
C MET A 1 -46.83 4.54 11.51
N ARG A 2 -46.67 4.38 11.28
CA ARG A 2 -45.89 4.49 10.91
C ARG A 2 -44.93 4.64 10.80
N ARG A 3 -44.33 4.52 10.63
CA ARG A 3 -43.37 4.70 10.57
C ARG A 3 -42.49 4.26 10.88
N PHE A 4 -42.10 3.75 11.01
CA PHE A 4 -41.12 3.32 11.37
C PHE A 4 -40.58 2.65 10.79
N VAL A 5 -41.26 2.25 10.43
CA VAL A 5 -40.79 1.62 9.62
C VAL A 5 -39.69 1.95 8.84
N LEU A 6 -39.56 2.65 8.50
CA LEU A 6 -38.59 3.12 7.88
C LEU A 6 -37.31 3.10 8.39
N ALA A 7 -37.34 3.21 9.36
CA ALA A 7 -36.14 3.28 10.03
C ALA A 7 -35.31 2.09 9.90
N VAL A 8 -35.95 1.07 9.81
CA VAL A 8 -35.31 -0.12 9.73
C VAL A 8 -34.38 -0.30 8.63
N CYS A 9 -34.76 0.22 7.58
CA CYS A 9 -34.01 0.02 6.43
C CYS A 9 -32.63 0.46 6.56
N PHE A 10 -32.50 1.52 7.27
CA PHE A 10 -31.21 1.97 7.30
C PHE A 10 -30.34 1.19 8.13
N ALA A 11 -30.84 0.45 8.94
CA ALA A 11 -30.05 -0.43 9.71
C ALA A 11 -29.37 -1.40 8.81
N VAL A 12 -30.04 -1.81 7.77
CA VAL A 12 -29.46 -2.71 6.87
C VAL A 12 -28.38 -2.05 6.08
N CYS A 13 -28.62 -0.83 5.73
CA CYS A 13 -27.64 -0.10 5.00
C CYS A 13 -26.41 0.17 5.82
N ALA A 14 -26.54 0.08 7.10
CA ALA A 14 -25.44 0.31 7.98
C ALA A 14 -24.63 -0.94 8.23
N GLY A 15 -24.58 -1.83 7.31
CA GLY A 15 -23.77 -3.01 7.43
C GLY A 15 -22.31 -2.66 7.64
N PRO A 16 -21.51 -3.59 8.12
CA PRO A 16 -20.12 -3.31 8.41
C PRO A 16 -19.36 -2.90 7.16
N VAL A 17 -18.50 -1.94 7.34
CA VAL A 17 -17.58 -1.56 6.29
C VAL A 17 -16.40 -2.52 6.36
N VAL A 18 -16.20 -3.25 5.30
CA VAL A 18 -15.10 -4.20 5.22
C VAL A 18 -13.86 -3.42 4.80
N ALA A 19 -12.81 -3.56 5.56
CA ALA A 19 -11.55 -2.93 5.19
C ALA A 19 -11.08 -3.54 3.89
N GLN A 20 -10.58 -2.69 3.02
CA GLN A 20 -10.08 -3.10 1.75
C GLN A 20 -8.85 -3.97 1.92
N ALA A 21 -8.80 -5.08 1.24
CA ALA A 21 -7.66 -5.99 1.32
C ALA A 21 -6.47 -5.36 0.59
N ILE A 22 -5.31 -5.48 1.19
CA ILE A 22 -4.08 -4.94 0.62
C ILE A 22 -3.40 -5.96 -0.28
N GLY A 23 -3.63 -7.25 -0.05
CA GLY A 23 -2.95 -8.30 -0.82
C GLY A 23 -3.28 -8.25 -2.30
N GLY A 24 -2.32 -8.62 -3.14
CA GLY A 24 -2.50 -8.72 -4.57
C GLY A 24 -1.40 -8.07 -5.35
N SER A 25 -1.66 -7.89 -6.64
CA SER A 25 -0.71 -7.35 -7.61
C SER A 25 -1.00 -5.88 -7.87
N TYR A 26 0.05 -5.10 -8.03
CA TYR A 26 -0.05 -3.66 -8.25
C TYR A 26 0.90 -3.23 -9.34
N SER A 27 0.53 -2.21 -10.10
CA SER A 27 1.48 -1.50 -10.92
C SER A 27 2.17 -0.44 -10.07
N VAL A 28 3.43 -0.18 -10.36
CA VAL A 28 4.26 0.75 -9.59
C VAL A 28 4.63 1.93 -10.46
N GLU A 29 4.42 3.13 -9.94
CA GLU A 29 4.91 4.36 -10.54
C GLU A 29 5.58 5.16 -9.44
N GLY A 30 6.84 5.52 -9.64
CA GLY A 30 7.56 6.25 -8.63
C GLY A 30 8.58 7.22 -9.20
N THR A 31 9.22 7.93 -8.31
CA THR A 31 10.33 8.81 -8.67
C THR A 31 11.52 8.51 -7.78
N ASN A 32 12.67 8.52 -8.38
CA ASN A 32 13.93 8.41 -7.67
C ASN A 32 14.28 9.74 -6.99
N PHE A 33 15.36 9.73 -6.22
CA PHE A 33 15.80 10.91 -5.48
C PHE A 33 16.10 12.11 -6.38
N ASN A 34 16.49 11.85 -7.62
CA ASN A 34 16.79 12.93 -8.59
C ASN A 34 15.56 13.29 -9.43
N GLY A 35 14.38 12.75 -9.08
CA GLY A 35 13.16 13.05 -9.83
C GLY A 35 12.94 12.20 -11.06
N VAL A 36 13.87 11.30 -11.38
CA VAL A 36 13.70 10.43 -12.56
C VAL A 36 12.63 9.39 -12.27
N PRO A 37 11.63 9.26 -13.14
CA PRO A 37 10.55 8.29 -12.90
C PRO A 37 11.03 6.85 -13.10
N TYR A 38 10.38 5.93 -12.41
CA TYR A 38 10.57 4.50 -12.59
C TYR A 38 9.21 3.81 -12.48
N GLY A 39 9.14 2.58 -12.98
CA GLY A 39 7.90 1.81 -12.93
C GLY A 39 8.19 0.34 -12.80
N GLY A 40 7.12 -0.42 -12.65
CA GLY A 40 7.21 -1.87 -12.52
C GLY A 40 5.98 -2.45 -11.88
N THR A 41 6.17 -3.50 -11.10
CA THR A 41 5.08 -4.20 -10.41
C THR A 41 5.46 -4.46 -8.96
N ALA A 42 4.44 -4.64 -8.13
CA ALA A 42 4.61 -5.07 -6.75
C ALA A 42 3.61 -6.17 -6.46
N GLU A 43 4.03 -7.14 -5.66
CA GLU A 43 3.18 -8.23 -5.24
C GLU A 43 3.15 -8.24 -3.73
N ILE A 44 1.95 -8.16 -3.15
CA ILE A 44 1.77 -8.17 -1.70
C ILE A 44 1.07 -9.45 -1.31
N THR A 45 1.68 -10.23 -0.42
CA THR A 45 1.13 -11.48 0.09
C THR A 45 0.85 -11.32 1.57
N LEU A 46 -0.41 -11.42 1.96
CA LEU A 46 -0.79 -11.29 3.36
C LEU A 46 -0.27 -12.46 4.18
N THR A 47 0.30 -12.15 5.34
CA THR A 47 0.69 -13.15 6.33
C THR A 47 -0.25 -13.16 7.53
N SER A 48 -1.04 -12.10 7.67
CA SER A 48 -2.15 -12.00 8.64
C SER A 48 -3.09 -10.93 8.13
N GLU A 49 -4.05 -10.52 8.93
CA GLU A 49 -4.95 -9.44 8.56
C GLU A 49 -4.23 -8.10 8.44
N VAL A 50 -3.11 -7.94 9.13
CA VAL A 50 -2.41 -6.66 9.16
C VAL A 50 -0.95 -6.75 8.77
N THR A 51 -0.40 -7.94 8.60
CA THR A 51 1.01 -8.10 8.19
C THR A 51 1.10 -8.75 6.83
N CYS A 52 2.21 -8.50 6.13
CA CYS A 52 2.39 -8.98 4.77
C CYS A 52 3.86 -9.04 4.39
N GLU A 53 4.09 -9.67 3.25
CA GLU A 53 5.36 -9.63 2.55
C GLU A 53 5.13 -8.92 1.23
N ILE A 54 6.14 -8.22 0.74
CA ILE A 54 6.03 -7.45 -0.49
C ILE A 54 7.28 -7.64 -1.34
N VAL A 55 7.07 -7.78 -2.64
CA VAL A 55 8.16 -7.88 -3.60
C VAL A 55 7.91 -6.86 -4.70
N TRP A 56 8.88 -6.00 -4.94
CA TRP A 56 8.85 -5.04 -6.05
C TRP A 56 9.78 -5.52 -7.15
N THR A 57 9.33 -5.37 -8.37
CA THR A 57 10.14 -5.60 -9.56
C THR A 57 10.11 -4.33 -10.38
N THR A 58 11.21 -3.59 -10.38
CA THR A 58 11.29 -2.29 -11.05
C THR A 58 12.51 -2.31 -11.96
N GLY A 59 12.27 -2.50 -13.26
CA GLY A 59 13.33 -2.69 -14.22
C GLY A 59 14.09 -3.98 -13.89
N PRO A 60 15.43 -3.94 -13.83
CA PRO A 60 16.22 -5.11 -13.51
C PRO A 60 16.32 -5.38 -12.01
N SER A 61 15.75 -4.51 -11.17
CA SER A 61 15.87 -4.62 -9.72
C SER A 61 14.70 -5.37 -9.13
N VAL A 62 14.99 -6.26 -8.19
CA VAL A 62 13.99 -6.95 -7.39
C VAL A 62 14.33 -6.67 -5.94
N SER A 63 13.36 -6.15 -5.20
CA SER A 63 13.53 -5.94 -3.78
C SER A 63 12.37 -6.58 -3.04
N SER A 64 12.61 -7.00 -1.82
CA SER A 64 11.59 -7.66 -1.03
C SER A 64 11.66 -7.17 0.40
N GLY A 65 10.55 -7.29 1.10
CA GLY A 65 10.49 -6.86 2.48
C GLY A 65 9.24 -7.33 3.17
N ILE A 66 9.07 -6.79 4.36
CA ILE A 66 7.90 -7.05 5.18
C ILE A 66 7.07 -5.78 5.25
N CYS A 67 5.78 -5.95 5.45
CA CYS A 67 4.88 -4.80 5.49
C CYS A 67 3.80 -4.99 6.55
N MET A 68 3.17 -3.89 6.90
CA MET A 68 2.18 -3.87 7.95
C MET A 68 1.22 -2.72 7.73
N ARG A 69 -0.04 -2.96 8.03
CA ARG A 69 -1.09 -1.96 7.89
C ARG A 69 -1.66 -1.59 9.26
N ASP A 70 -1.90 -0.31 9.45
CA ASP A 70 -2.65 0.19 10.61
C ASP A 70 -3.58 1.29 10.09
N GLY A 71 -4.86 0.98 9.99
CA GLY A 71 -5.81 1.91 9.40
C GLY A 71 -5.46 2.19 7.95
N ASN A 72 -5.31 3.46 7.62
CA ASN A 72 -4.92 3.87 6.27
C ASN A 72 -3.41 4.00 6.10
N ALA A 73 -2.64 3.76 7.14
CA ALA A 73 -1.18 3.76 7.03
C ALA A 73 -0.72 2.35 6.67
N PHE A 74 0.13 2.27 5.67
CA PHE A 74 0.69 1.01 5.23
C PHE A 74 2.19 1.21 5.07
N THR A 75 2.97 0.48 5.84
CA THR A 75 4.42 0.68 5.87
C THR A 75 5.13 -0.59 5.46
N ALA A 76 6.31 -0.42 4.92
CA ALA A 76 7.16 -1.56 4.58
C ALA A 76 8.62 -1.21 4.83
N ALA A 77 9.37 -2.24 5.18
CA ALA A 77 10.81 -2.18 5.23
C ALA A 77 11.33 -3.17 4.20
N TYR A 78 12.30 -2.77 3.43
CA TYR A 78 12.80 -3.61 2.35
C TYR A 78 14.32 -3.58 2.30
N GLU A 79 14.88 -4.51 1.59
CA GLU A 79 16.33 -4.55 1.38
C GLU A 79 16.59 -4.48 -0.11
N LEU A 80 17.51 -3.61 -0.50
CA LEU A 80 17.92 -3.44 -1.88
C LEU A 80 19.44 -3.31 -1.90
N GLN A 81 20.10 -4.28 -2.53
CA GLN A 81 21.56 -4.26 -2.69
C GLN A 81 22.27 -4.11 -1.32
N GLY A 82 21.77 -4.83 -0.32
CA GLY A 82 22.35 -4.82 1.01
C GLY A 82 22.02 -3.63 1.88
N LYS A 83 21.16 -2.73 1.41
CA LYS A 83 20.74 -1.56 2.18
C LYS A 83 19.29 -1.67 2.56
N VAL A 84 18.97 -1.21 3.76
CA VAL A 84 17.60 -1.20 4.25
C VAL A 84 16.90 0.06 3.77
N GLY A 85 15.70 -0.09 3.25
CA GLY A 85 14.85 1.01 2.89
C GLY A 85 13.55 0.97 3.66
N LEU A 86 12.89 2.11 3.72
CA LEU A 86 11.59 2.27 4.35
C LEU A 86 10.66 2.96 3.40
N ILE A 87 9.40 2.55 3.42
CA ILE A 87 8.38 3.23 2.65
C ILE A 87 7.11 3.32 3.49
N ILE A 88 6.41 4.43 3.37
CA ILE A 88 5.12 4.60 4.02
C ILE A 88 4.13 5.05 2.96
N TYR A 89 3.01 4.37 2.91
CA TYR A 89 1.91 4.68 2.00
C TYR A 89 0.68 5.06 2.79
N MET A 90 -0.16 5.89 2.19
CA MET A 90 -1.52 6.10 2.65
C MET A 90 -2.46 5.38 1.70
N VAL A 91 -3.32 4.55 2.24
CA VAL A 91 -4.30 3.78 1.46
C VAL A 91 -5.39 4.73 1.01
N GLN A 92 -5.66 4.75 -0.30
CA GLN A 92 -6.67 5.62 -0.90
C GLN A 92 -8.00 4.87 -1.04
N ASP A 93 -9.09 5.63 -1.24
CA ASP A 93 -10.42 5.04 -1.37
C ASP A 93 -10.53 4.10 -2.57
N ASP A 94 -9.76 4.35 -3.62
CA ASP A 94 -9.78 3.50 -4.81
C ASP A 94 -8.85 2.30 -4.71
N GLY A 95 -8.22 2.11 -3.56
CA GLY A 95 -7.32 0.99 -3.34
C GLY A 95 -5.88 1.27 -3.72
N SER A 96 -5.59 2.43 -4.28
CA SER A 96 -4.21 2.76 -4.57
C SER A 96 -3.47 3.13 -3.29
N LEU A 97 -2.15 3.02 -3.32
CA LEU A 97 -1.29 3.30 -2.18
C LEU A 97 -0.34 4.40 -2.62
N VAL A 98 -0.38 5.52 -1.93
CA VAL A 98 0.43 6.70 -2.29
C VAL A 98 1.43 6.94 -1.19
N GLY A 99 2.71 6.99 -1.53
CA GLY A 99 3.73 7.03 -0.49
C GLY A 99 5.03 7.69 -0.84
N SER A 100 5.92 7.62 0.14
CA SER A 100 7.27 8.16 0.08
C SER A 100 8.23 7.12 0.61
N TRP A 101 9.44 7.10 0.09
CA TRP A 101 10.43 6.13 0.49
C TRP A 101 11.81 6.77 0.65
N THR A 102 12.63 6.10 1.44
CA THR A 102 14.03 6.48 1.63
C THR A 102 14.86 5.21 1.79
N ILE A 103 16.16 5.36 1.79
CA ILE A 103 17.06 4.23 1.94
C ILE A 103 18.20 4.62 2.89
N ALA A 104 18.70 3.64 3.63
CA ALA A 104 19.75 3.89 4.61
C ALA A 104 20.97 4.52 3.92
N GLY A 105 21.55 5.47 4.61
CA GLY A 105 22.75 6.15 4.11
C GLY A 105 22.46 7.44 3.35
N THR A 106 21.18 7.84 3.25
CA THR A 106 20.83 9.09 2.58
C THR A 106 19.71 9.78 3.34
N ASN A 107 19.56 11.09 3.12
CA ASN A 107 18.42 11.87 3.60
C ASN A 107 17.43 12.18 2.49
N ALA A 108 17.66 11.65 1.31
CA ALA A 108 16.80 11.91 0.17
C ALA A 108 15.52 11.08 0.27
N VAL A 109 14.47 11.55 -0.39
CA VAL A 109 13.14 10.92 -0.36
C VAL A 109 12.65 10.77 -1.80
N GLY A 110 12.18 9.59 -2.13
CA GLY A 110 11.50 9.33 -3.39
C GLY A 110 10.01 9.18 -3.16
N THR A 111 9.25 9.06 -4.23
CA THR A 111 7.80 8.86 -4.16
C THR A 111 7.42 7.57 -4.88
N GLU A 112 6.28 7.02 -4.50
CA GLU A 112 5.80 5.81 -5.17
C GLU A 112 4.29 5.69 -5.01
N VAL A 113 3.64 5.30 -6.09
CA VAL A 113 2.21 5.01 -6.10
C VAL A 113 2.04 3.58 -6.60
N LEU A 114 1.27 2.80 -5.85
CA LEU A 114 0.88 1.45 -6.26
C LEU A 114 -0.59 1.48 -6.64
N VAL A 115 -0.90 1.00 -7.83
CA VAL A 115 -2.26 0.95 -8.34
C VAL A 115 -2.67 -0.50 -8.51
N PRO A 116 -3.79 -0.94 -7.93
CA PRO A 116 -4.22 -2.34 -8.06
C PRO A 116 -4.38 -2.74 -9.53
N MET A 117 -3.97 -3.95 -9.83
CA MET A 117 -4.06 -4.51 -11.18
C MET A 117 -5.25 -5.46 -11.29
#